data_25bfc9800e1c9b8f176651a8f60689c3
#
_entry.id   25bfc9800e1c9b8f176651a8f60689c3
#
_cell.length_a   1.000
_cell.length_b   1.000
_cell.length_c   1.000
_cell.angle_alpha   90.00
_cell.angle_beta   90.00
_cell.angle_gamma   90.00
#
_symmetry.space_group_name_H-M   'P 1'
#
loop_
_entity.id
_entity.type
_entity.pdbx_description
1 polymer ?
#
loop_
_entity_poly.entity_id
_entity_poly.type
_entity_poly.pdbx_seq_one_letter_code
_entity_poly.pdbx_strand_id
1 'polypeptide(L)'
;NASPITSMLAFNRRFDANFALLQQRIAAGDIGDVELVSIISKDPSPPPVDYIRVSGGLFRDMTIHDFDMARVLLGEEIVQVTAQASCLVDPAIGLAGDVDTALVTLRTASGKLAQISNSRRASFGYDQRFEVHGSLGMLTAANVNEHTLTSYTQAGVTSARPLHFFLERYAAAYQSELASFIAALNGADVALPSMDDGLQALRLAEAALLSVAQCRTVAVSEIS
;
A
#
# COMPACT_ATOMS: atom_id res chain seq x y z
N ASN A 1 2.33 10.94 37.13
CA ASN A 1 1.83 11.30 35.81
C ASN A 1 2.92 10.92 34.80
N ALA A 2 2.78 9.76 34.14
CA ALA A 2 3.63 9.44 33.01
C ALA A 2 3.22 10.39 31.87
N SER A 3 4.18 11.13 31.31
CA SER A 3 3.94 11.90 30.09
C SER A 3 3.49 10.93 28.99
N PRO A 4 2.50 11.27 28.17
CA PRO A 4 2.11 10.42 27.06
C PRO A 4 3.33 10.21 26.14
N ILE A 5 3.64 8.95 25.86
CA ILE A 5 4.72 8.61 24.94
C ILE A 5 4.22 8.91 23.53
N THR A 6 4.89 9.81 22.82
CA THR A 6 4.64 10.01 21.38
C THR A 6 5.16 8.78 20.63
N SER A 7 4.28 8.13 19.88
CA SER A 7 4.61 6.95 19.08
C SER A 7 4.07 7.12 17.67
N MET A 8 4.74 6.51 16.70
CA MET A 8 4.35 6.52 15.30
C MET A 8 4.65 5.16 14.69
N LEU A 9 3.77 4.67 13.84
CA LEU A 9 4.08 3.55 12.95
C LEU A 9 4.71 4.04 11.66
N ALA A 10 5.69 3.29 11.16
CA ALA A 10 6.43 3.65 9.96
C ALA A 10 5.65 3.28 8.67
N PHE A 11 4.49 3.87 8.48
CA PHE A 11 3.75 3.82 7.22
C PHE A 11 4.23 4.92 6.28
N ASN A 12 5.44 4.77 5.80
CA ASN A 12 6.18 5.74 4.98
C ASN A 12 5.43 6.22 3.73
N ARG A 13 4.51 5.42 3.17
CA ARG A 13 3.74 5.78 1.98
C ARG A 13 2.83 6.98 2.24
N ARG A 14 2.34 7.20 3.47
CA ARG A 14 1.56 8.40 3.84
C ARG A 14 2.36 9.69 3.68
N PHE A 15 3.71 9.61 3.70
CA PHE A 15 4.64 10.73 3.56
C PHE A 15 5.25 10.86 2.16
N ASP A 16 4.91 9.97 1.23
CA ASP A 16 5.32 10.11 -0.18
C ASP A 16 4.66 11.33 -0.80
N ALA A 17 5.43 12.15 -1.50
CA ALA A 17 4.95 13.43 -2.03
C ALA A 17 3.70 13.28 -2.93
N ASN A 18 3.67 12.24 -3.78
CA ASN A 18 2.53 11.99 -4.67
C ASN A 18 1.32 11.48 -3.90
N PHE A 19 1.52 10.55 -2.96
CA PHE A 19 0.43 9.96 -2.19
C PHE A 19 -0.12 10.94 -1.13
N ALA A 20 0.74 11.77 -0.53
CA ALA A 20 0.32 12.86 0.35
C ALA A 20 -0.50 13.90 -0.40
N LEU A 21 -0.07 14.29 -1.61
CA LEU A 21 -0.85 15.21 -2.45
C LEU A 21 -2.20 14.61 -2.85
N LEU A 22 -2.24 13.30 -3.16
CA LEU A 22 -3.47 12.58 -3.47
C LEU A 22 -4.46 12.66 -2.28
N GLN A 23 -4.00 12.40 -1.06
CA GLN A 23 -4.79 12.55 0.18
C GLN A 23 -5.31 14.00 0.36
N GLN A 24 -4.45 15.00 0.16
CA GLN A 24 -4.82 16.42 0.28
C GLN A 24 -5.92 16.81 -0.72
N ARG A 25 -5.81 16.35 -1.96
CA ARG A 25 -6.80 16.66 -3.01
C ARG A 25 -8.14 15.97 -2.77
N ILE A 26 -8.12 14.72 -2.25
CA ILE A 26 -9.34 14.03 -1.81
C ILE A 26 -9.99 14.82 -0.67
N ALA A 27 -9.23 15.22 0.35
CA ALA A 27 -9.74 15.99 1.47
C ALA A 27 -10.27 17.38 1.06
N ALA A 28 -9.72 17.97 -0.01
CA ALA A 28 -10.23 19.22 -0.60
C ALA A 28 -11.52 19.04 -1.42
N GLY A 29 -11.96 17.79 -1.66
CA GLY A 29 -13.18 17.50 -2.40
C GLY A 29 -13.03 17.54 -3.93
N ASP A 30 -11.80 17.55 -4.47
CA ASP A 30 -11.53 17.71 -5.91
C ASP A 30 -12.23 16.66 -6.79
N ILE A 31 -12.48 15.46 -6.27
CA ILE A 31 -13.14 14.35 -6.98
C ILE A 31 -14.53 14.02 -6.40
N GLY A 32 -15.03 14.83 -5.46
CA GLY A 32 -16.28 14.54 -4.77
C GLY A 32 -16.16 13.38 -3.79
N ASP A 33 -17.21 12.60 -3.66
CA ASP A 33 -17.24 11.41 -2.79
C ASP A 33 -16.42 10.29 -3.40
N VAL A 34 -15.46 9.74 -2.64
CA VAL A 34 -14.66 8.58 -3.08
C VAL A 34 -15.55 7.35 -3.18
N GLU A 35 -15.46 6.65 -4.30
CA GLU A 35 -16.25 5.46 -4.62
C GLU A 35 -15.40 4.20 -4.75
N LEU A 36 -14.24 4.30 -5.45
CA LEU A 36 -13.37 3.18 -5.75
C LEU A 36 -11.89 3.57 -5.66
N VAL A 37 -11.10 2.72 -5.02
CA VAL A 37 -9.63 2.82 -4.95
C VAL A 37 -8.99 1.61 -5.62
N SER A 38 -8.05 1.83 -6.53
CA SER A 38 -7.23 0.78 -7.14
C SER A 38 -5.76 0.96 -6.76
N ILE A 39 -5.15 -0.09 -6.21
CA ILE A 39 -3.74 -0.11 -5.79
C ILE A 39 -3.01 -1.21 -6.55
N ILE A 40 -1.92 -0.86 -7.20
CA ILE A 40 -0.97 -1.80 -7.79
C ILE A 40 0.35 -1.64 -7.04
N SER A 41 0.82 -2.73 -6.45
CA SER A 41 2.04 -2.76 -5.67
C SER A 41 2.82 -4.03 -6.01
N LYS A 42 3.97 -3.88 -6.69
CA LYS A 42 4.78 -5.02 -7.14
C LYS A 42 6.26 -4.74 -6.92
N ASP A 43 6.94 -5.71 -6.31
CA ASP A 43 8.38 -5.68 -6.13
C ASP A 43 9.12 -6.05 -7.41
N PRO A 44 10.35 -5.56 -7.67
CA PRO A 44 11.13 -5.94 -8.85
C PRO A 44 11.55 -7.42 -8.82
N SER A 45 11.77 -7.97 -7.63
CA SER A 45 12.11 -9.36 -7.38
C SER A 45 11.69 -9.77 -5.96
N PRO A 46 11.47 -11.07 -5.70
CA PRO A 46 11.18 -11.54 -4.35
C PRO A 46 12.38 -11.35 -3.41
N PRO A 47 12.12 -11.17 -2.10
CA PRO A 47 13.17 -11.19 -1.10
C PRO A 47 13.72 -12.62 -0.92
N PRO A 48 14.88 -12.79 -0.24
CA PRO A 48 15.41 -14.10 0.08
C PRO A 48 14.42 -14.97 0.87
N VAL A 49 14.40 -16.27 0.62
CA VAL A 49 13.45 -17.21 1.27
C VAL A 49 13.58 -17.19 2.79
N ASP A 50 14.78 -17.01 3.33
CA ASP A 50 14.99 -16.93 4.79
C ASP A 50 14.30 -15.70 5.40
N TYR A 51 14.23 -14.58 4.66
CA TYR A 51 13.44 -13.41 5.07
C TYR A 51 11.92 -13.73 5.04
N ILE A 52 11.44 -14.41 4.01
CA ILE A 52 10.01 -14.79 3.89
C ILE A 52 9.55 -15.61 5.10
N ARG A 53 10.38 -16.53 5.59
CA ARG A 53 10.06 -17.37 6.75
C ARG A 53 9.81 -16.59 8.05
N VAL A 54 10.36 -15.38 8.18
CA VAL A 54 10.29 -14.56 9.39
C VAL A 54 9.52 -13.26 9.21
N SER A 55 9.24 -12.84 7.96
CA SER A 55 8.56 -11.58 7.67
C SER A 55 7.05 -11.58 7.97
N GLY A 56 6.47 -12.77 8.13
CA GLY A 56 5.02 -12.93 8.27
C GLY A 56 4.26 -13.14 6.97
N GLY A 57 4.99 -13.21 5.83
CA GLY A 57 4.42 -13.49 4.51
C GLY A 57 3.89 -12.25 3.77
N LEU A 58 3.42 -12.45 2.54
CA LEU A 58 3.05 -11.38 1.62
C LEU A 58 2.10 -10.35 2.25
N PHE A 59 1.05 -10.79 2.95
CA PHE A 59 0.01 -9.89 3.46
C PHE A 59 0.48 -9.04 4.64
N ARG A 60 1.34 -9.57 5.53
CA ARG A 60 1.85 -8.84 6.70
C ARG A 60 3.12 -8.03 6.41
N ASP A 61 3.85 -8.39 5.35
CA ASP A 61 5.12 -7.76 4.99
C ASP A 61 4.94 -6.69 3.90
N MET A 62 4.20 -7.01 2.84
CA MET A 62 4.05 -6.14 1.66
C MET A 62 2.66 -5.47 1.63
N THR A 63 1.58 -6.27 1.63
CA THR A 63 0.21 -5.77 1.44
C THR A 63 -0.26 -4.90 2.61
N ILE A 64 0.34 -5.03 3.79
CA ILE A 64 0.00 -4.21 4.97
C ILE A 64 0.08 -2.71 4.68
N HIS A 65 1.05 -2.29 3.87
CA HIS A 65 1.18 -0.90 3.42
C HIS A 65 0.06 -0.49 2.46
N ASP A 66 -0.44 -1.41 1.65
CA ASP A 66 -1.56 -1.17 0.74
C ASP A 66 -2.87 -1.12 1.52
N PHE A 67 -3.04 -1.94 2.54
CA PHE A 67 -4.19 -1.89 3.46
C PHE A 67 -4.26 -0.56 4.19
N ASP A 68 -3.15 -0.07 4.72
CA ASP A 68 -3.07 1.24 5.34
C ASP A 68 -3.50 2.35 4.37
N MET A 69 -2.93 2.37 3.16
CA MET A 69 -3.27 3.36 2.14
C MET A 69 -4.73 3.26 1.68
N ALA A 70 -5.29 2.06 1.54
CA ALA A 70 -6.68 1.88 1.16
C ALA A 70 -7.63 2.51 2.20
N ARG A 71 -7.38 2.30 3.51
CA ARG A 71 -8.14 2.92 4.61
C ARG A 71 -8.09 4.45 4.53
N VAL A 72 -6.88 4.99 4.37
CA VAL A 72 -6.66 6.44 4.29
C VAL A 72 -7.37 7.06 3.08
N LEU A 73 -7.27 6.44 1.91
CA LEU A 73 -7.84 6.98 0.67
C LEU A 73 -9.37 6.82 0.61
N LEU A 74 -9.92 5.75 1.17
CA LEU A 74 -11.37 5.56 1.30
C LEU A 74 -11.98 6.50 2.36
N GLY A 75 -11.16 6.97 3.32
CA GLY A 75 -11.60 7.81 4.45
C GLY A 75 -12.60 7.10 5.37
N GLU A 76 -12.59 5.76 5.38
CA GLU A 76 -13.53 4.92 6.11
C GLU A 76 -12.92 3.55 6.40
N GLU A 77 -13.28 2.95 7.55
CA GLU A 77 -12.78 1.62 7.91
C GLU A 77 -13.38 0.52 7.02
N ILE A 78 -12.53 -0.45 6.72
CA ILE A 78 -12.88 -1.61 5.89
C ILE A 78 -13.58 -2.65 6.78
N VAL A 79 -14.70 -3.19 6.30
CA VAL A 79 -15.50 -4.17 7.04
C VAL A 79 -15.48 -5.56 6.42
N GLN A 80 -15.08 -5.69 5.14
CA GLN A 80 -15.00 -6.98 4.44
C GLN A 80 -13.75 -7.07 3.57
N VAL A 81 -13.13 -8.24 3.56
CA VAL A 81 -11.96 -8.59 2.75
C VAL A 81 -12.24 -9.88 1.97
N THR A 82 -11.95 -9.86 0.68
CA THR A 82 -11.89 -11.06 -0.17
C THR A 82 -10.53 -11.10 -0.84
N ALA A 83 -9.81 -12.19 -0.67
CA ALA A 83 -8.47 -12.35 -1.24
C ALA A 83 -8.34 -13.69 -1.99
N GLN A 84 -7.62 -13.63 -3.11
CA GLN A 84 -7.10 -14.80 -3.83
C GLN A 84 -5.60 -14.64 -3.97
N ALA A 85 -4.86 -15.70 -3.73
CA ALA A 85 -3.40 -15.67 -3.80
C ALA A 85 -2.84 -16.99 -4.33
N SER A 86 -1.66 -16.89 -4.94
CA SER A 86 -0.95 -18.03 -5.51
C SER A 86 0.56 -17.83 -5.43
N CYS A 87 1.31 -18.91 -5.60
CA CYS A 87 2.76 -18.89 -5.76
C CYS A 87 3.08 -19.09 -7.25
N LEU A 88 3.35 -17.98 -7.98
CA LEU A 88 3.54 -17.95 -9.42
C LEU A 88 4.93 -17.44 -9.83
N VAL A 89 5.67 -16.86 -8.90
CA VAL A 89 6.96 -16.19 -9.15
C VAL A 89 8.11 -17.13 -8.84
N ASP A 90 8.14 -17.72 -7.64
CA ASP A 90 9.20 -18.62 -7.18
C ASP A 90 8.60 -19.75 -6.33
N PRO A 91 8.69 -21.01 -6.79
CA PRO A 91 8.20 -22.17 -6.05
C PRO A 91 8.79 -22.30 -4.63
N ALA A 92 9.97 -21.75 -4.37
CA ALA A 92 10.60 -21.77 -3.04
C ALA A 92 9.80 -20.97 -2.00
N ILE A 93 9.05 -19.95 -2.43
CA ILE A 93 8.13 -19.19 -1.58
C ILE A 93 6.97 -20.09 -1.13
N GLY A 94 6.37 -20.83 -2.06
CA GLY A 94 5.33 -21.81 -1.73
C GLY A 94 5.80 -22.90 -0.78
N LEU A 95 7.04 -23.40 -0.96
CA LEU A 95 7.66 -24.36 -0.05
C LEU A 95 7.94 -23.77 1.35
N ALA A 96 8.11 -22.46 1.45
CA ALA A 96 8.21 -21.74 2.72
C ALA A 96 6.84 -21.48 3.38
N GLY A 97 5.74 -21.84 2.73
CA GLY A 97 4.38 -21.67 3.25
C GLY A 97 3.75 -20.30 2.96
N ASP A 98 4.28 -19.54 2.01
CA ASP A 98 3.79 -18.21 1.63
C ASP A 98 3.33 -18.18 0.16
N VAL A 99 2.79 -17.05 -0.25
CA VAL A 99 2.37 -16.71 -1.60
C VAL A 99 3.19 -15.53 -2.13
N ASP A 100 3.23 -15.35 -3.45
CA ASP A 100 3.98 -14.26 -4.07
C ASP A 100 3.14 -13.37 -4.99
N THR A 101 1.89 -13.73 -5.20
CA THR A 101 0.95 -13.03 -6.06
C THR A 101 -0.42 -13.04 -5.42
N ALA A 102 -1.05 -11.86 -5.29
CA ALA A 102 -2.38 -11.74 -4.68
C ALA A 102 -3.24 -10.69 -5.37
N LEU A 103 -4.55 -10.94 -5.35
CA LEU A 103 -5.61 -10.00 -5.64
C LEU A 103 -6.51 -9.90 -4.41
N VAL A 104 -6.76 -8.67 -3.95
CA VAL A 104 -7.61 -8.41 -2.80
C VAL A 104 -8.67 -7.40 -3.15
N THR A 105 -9.90 -7.64 -2.73
CA THR A 105 -10.99 -6.66 -2.75
C THR A 105 -11.42 -6.34 -1.33
N LEU A 106 -11.68 -5.06 -1.08
CA LEU A 106 -12.04 -4.49 0.20
C LEU A 106 -13.36 -3.74 0.07
N ARG A 107 -14.17 -3.76 1.14
CA ARG A 107 -15.43 -3.02 1.18
C ARG A 107 -15.60 -2.34 2.52
N THR A 108 -16.07 -1.08 2.50
CA THR A 108 -16.44 -0.31 3.69
C THR A 108 -17.91 -0.53 4.06
N ALA A 109 -18.33 -0.02 5.21
CA ALA A 109 -19.72 -0.11 5.66
C ALA A 109 -20.67 0.68 4.75
N SER A 110 -20.25 1.83 4.24
CA SER A 110 -21.03 2.64 3.29
C SER A 110 -21.10 2.02 1.88
N GLY A 111 -20.28 1.02 1.59
CA GLY A 111 -20.23 0.33 0.31
C GLY A 111 -19.12 0.78 -0.64
N LYS A 112 -18.23 1.71 -0.25
CA LYS A 112 -17.03 2.05 -1.03
C LYS A 112 -16.15 0.81 -1.21
N LEU A 113 -15.45 0.75 -2.33
CA LEU A 113 -14.65 -0.41 -2.70
C LEU A 113 -13.17 -0.07 -2.87
N ALA A 114 -12.30 -1.04 -2.59
CA ALA A 114 -10.92 -0.98 -3.06
C ALA A 114 -10.49 -2.33 -3.63
N GLN A 115 -9.54 -2.28 -4.57
CA GLN A 115 -8.85 -3.46 -5.07
C GLN A 115 -7.33 -3.27 -4.95
N ILE A 116 -6.63 -4.34 -4.60
CA ILE A 116 -5.17 -4.38 -4.48
C ILE A 116 -4.65 -5.51 -5.35
N SER A 117 -3.63 -5.24 -6.16
CA SER A 117 -2.89 -6.23 -6.94
C SER A 117 -1.43 -6.24 -6.50
N ASN A 118 -1.00 -7.35 -5.90
CA ASN A 118 0.36 -7.56 -5.44
C ASN A 118 1.08 -8.63 -6.26
N SER A 119 2.38 -8.44 -6.47
CA SER A 119 3.29 -9.47 -6.95
C SER A 119 4.70 -9.20 -6.45
N ARG A 120 5.42 -10.25 -6.09
CA ARG A 120 6.85 -10.15 -5.77
C ARG A 120 7.73 -10.16 -7.04
N ARG A 121 7.17 -9.83 -8.22
CA ARG A 121 7.92 -9.65 -9.46
C ARG A 121 7.30 -8.62 -10.39
N ALA A 122 8.09 -7.58 -10.69
CA ALA A 122 7.86 -6.63 -11.78
C ALA A 122 9.21 -6.41 -12.47
N SER A 123 9.44 -7.10 -13.59
CA SER A 123 10.74 -7.11 -14.30
C SER A 123 11.18 -5.73 -14.79
N PHE A 124 10.26 -4.76 -14.84
CA PHE A 124 10.50 -3.40 -15.29
C PHE A 124 10.83 -2.40 -14.18
N GLY A 125 10.80 -2.79 -12.90
CA GLY A 125 11.09 -1.93 -11.75
C GLY A 125 10.04 -2.02 -10.65
N TYR A 126 10.15 -1.16 -9.62
CA TYR A 126 9.25 -1.12 -8.48
C TYR A 126 7.93 -0.45 -8.88
N ASP A 127 6.87 -1.25 -9.06
CA ASP A 127 5.58 -0.79 -9.58
C ASP A 127 4.61 -0.41 -8.45
N GLN A 128 4.40 0.90 -8.24
CA GLN A 128 3.58 1.46 -7.17
C GLN A 128 2.65 2.51 -7.75
N ARG A 129 1.42 2.12 -8.05
CA ARG A 129 0.42 2.99 -8.70
C ARG A 129 -0.88 3.00 -7.94
N PHE A 130 -1.48 4.18 -7.84
CA PHE A 130 -2.76 4.40 -7.20
C PHE A 130 -3.72 5.09 -8.16
N GLU A 131 -4.98 4.69 -8.11
CA GLU A 131 -6.09 5.36 -8.77
C GLU A 131 -7.23 5.50 -7.76
N VAL A 132 -7.78 6.70 -7.65
CA VAL A 132 -8.94 6.99 -6.80
C VAL A 132 -10.01 7.62 -7.66
N HIS A 133 -11.12 6.93 -7.80
CA HIS A 133 -12.30 7.36 -8.52
C HIS A 133 -13.34 7.88 -7.53
N GLY A 134 -13.90 9.03 -7.84
CA GLY A 134 -14.95 9.67 -7.06
C GLY A 134 -16.06 10.21 -7.95
N SER A 135 -17.12 10.71 -7.33
CA SER A 135 -18.36 11.15 -8.00
C SER A 135 -18.19 12.32 -8.99
N LEU A 136 -17.09 13.10 -8.87
CA LEU A 136 -16.81 14.26 -9.73
C LEU A 136 -15.56 14.09 -10.58
N GLY A 137 -14.80 13.02 -10.42
CA GLY A 137 -13.57 12.81 -11.18
C GLY A 137 -12.67 11.71 -10.63
N MET A 138 -11.44 11.69 -11.10
CA MET A 138 -10.46 10.66 -10.75
C MET A 138 -9.09 11.29 -10.53
N LEU A 139 -8.35 10.77 -9.56
CA LEU A 139 -6.95 11.08 -9.32
C LEU A 139 -6.09 9.84 -9.51
N THR A 140 -4.92 9.99 -10.12
CA THR A 140 -3.96 8.90 -10.30
C THR A 140 -2.58 9.31 -9.81
N ALA A 141 -1.87 8.40 -9.17
CA ALA A 141 -0.45 8.51 -8.87
C ALA A 141 0.29 7.41 -9.64
N ALA A 142 1.08 7.80 -10.63
CA ALA A 142 1.87 6.91 -11.46
C ALA A 142 3.22 6.57 -10.80
N ASN A 143 3.96 5.65 -11.42
CA ASN A 143 5.32 5.33 -11.02
C ASN A 143 6.24 6.54 -11.14
N VAL A 144 7.20 6.62 -10.23
CA VAL A 144 8.34 7.54 -10.35
C VAL A 144 9.43 6.84 -11.15
N ASN A 145 9.78 7.43 -12.30
CA ASN A 145 10.77 6.87 -13.20
C ASN A 145 12.17 7.38 -12.86
N GLU A 146 13.21 6.66 -13.32
CA GLU A 146 14.63 7.03 -13.14
C GLU A 146 14.94 8.45 -13.67
N HIS A 147 14.27 8.86 -14.75
CA HIS A 147 14.33 10.20 -15.34
C HIS A 147 13.09 10.48 -16.22
N THR A 148 12.94 11.69 -16.71
CA THR A 148 11.80 12.12 -17.54
C THR A 148 12.08 12.08 -19.05
N LEU A 149 13.27 11.63 -19.49
CA LEU A 149 13.63 11.55 -20.90
C LEU A 149 12.79 10.49 -21.63
N THR A 150 12.19 10.89 -22.73
CA THR A 150 11.53 9.98 -23.68
C THR A 150 12.22 10.14 -25.05
N SER A 151 12.58 9.03 -25.67
CA SER A 151 13.16 8.97 -27.00
C SER A 151 12.09 8.65 -28.03
N TYR A 152 12.02 9.44 -29.07
CA TYR A 152 11.15 9.25 -30.24
C TYR A 152 12.04 9.01 -31.46
N THR A 153 12.06 7.80 -31.98
CA THR A 153 12.87 7.42 -33.15
C THR A 153 12.03 6.61 -34.13
N GLN A 154 12.60 6.30 -35.30
CA GLN A 154 11.96 5.41 -36.27
C GLN A 154 11.72 3.99 -35.70
N ALA A 155 12.51 3.55 -34.71
CA ALA A 155 12.35 2.26 -34.03
C ALA A 155 11.20 2.26 -32.99
N GLY A 156 10.65 3.42 -32.67
CA GLY A 156 9.55 3.55 -31.72
C GLY A 156 9.82 4.60 -30.63
N VAL A 157 8.97 4.55 -29.59
CA VAL A 157 9.02 5.42 -28.43
C VAL A 157 9.54 4.62 -27.25
N THR A 158 10.58 5.12 -26.56
CA THR A 158 11.11 4.52 -25.34
C THR A 158 11.18 5.58 -24.24
N SER A 159 10.83 5.19 -23.00
CA SER A 159 10.92 6.03 -21.82
C SER A 159 11.71 5.32 -20.72
N ALA A 160 12.10 6.08 -19.69
CA ALA A 160 12.73 5.49 -18.51
C ALA A 160 11.80 4.51 -17.81
N ARG A 161 12.38 3.47 -17.24
CA ARG A 161 11.67 2.55 -16.36
C ARG A 161 11.41 3.19 -14.99
N PRO A 162 10.49 2.64 -14.19
CA PRO A 162 10.34 2.99 -12.78
C PRO A 162 11.66 2.79 -12.01
N LEU A 163 11.83 3.56 -10.93
CA LEU A 163 12.90 3.35 -9.96
C LEU A 163 12.94 1.88 -9.55
N HIS A 164 14.16 1.37 -9.31
CA HIS A 164 14.31 -0.09 -9.21
C HIS A 164 13.75 -0.66 -7.91
N PHE A 165 13.92 0.04 -6.77
CA PHE A 165 13.61 -0.55 -5.47
C PHE A 165 13.02 0.48 -4.48
N PHE A 166 12.40 0.01 -3.41
CA PHE A 166 11.73 0.86 -2.44
C PHE A 166 12.66 1.87 -1.76
N LEU A 167 13.94 1.52 -1.53
CA LEU A 167 14.90 2.42 -0.91
C LEU A 167 15.12 3.69 -1.74
N GLU A 168 15.19 3.54 -3.06
CA GLU A 168 15.30 4.69 -3.98
C GLU A 168 13.96 5.41 -4.09
N ARG A 169 12.87 4.65 -4.26
CA ARG A 169 11.52 5.18 -4.48
C ARG A 169 11.02 6.01 -3.30
N TYR A 170 11.33 5.59 -2.08
CA TYR A 170 10.81 6.20 -0.86
C TYR A 170 11.85 6.97 -0.04
N ALA A 171 13.04 7.27 -0.59
CA ALA A 171 14.09 8.00 0.14
C ALA A 171 13.56 9.33 0.72
N ALA A 172 12.83 10.12 -0.07
CA ALA A 172 12.23 11.38 0.38
C ALA A 172 11.08 11.15 1.38
N ALA A 173 10.31 10.07 1.21
CA ALA A 173 9.21 9.73 2.12
C ALA A 173 9.72 9.39 3.53
N TYR A 174 10.80 8.61 3.64
CA TYR A 174 11.45 8.32 4.93
C TYR A 174 11.98 9.58 5.62
N GLN A 175 12.55 10.51 4.85
CA GLN A 175 12.99 11.80 5.40
C GLN A 175 11.81 12.63 5.91
N SER A 176 10.72 12.71 5.15
CA SER A 176 9.51 13.44 5.53
C SER A 176 8.83 12.80 6.75
N GLU A 177 8.78 11.47 6.81
CA GLU A 177 8.27 10.70 7.94
C GLU A 177 9.03 11.04 9.22
N LEU A 178 10.37 10.95 9.20
CA LEU A 178 11.22 11.28 10.34
C LEU A 178 11.08 12.76 10.74
N ALA A 179 11.05 13.67 9.77
CA ALA A 179 10.87 15.10 10.03
C ALA A 179 9.52 15.37 10.71
N SER A 180 8.45 14.72 10.28
CA SER A 180 7.11 14.82 10.87
C SER A 180 7.10 14.30 12.31
N PHE A 181 7.75 13.18 12.57
CA PHE A 181 7.88 12.64 13.93
C PHE A 181 8.65 13.59 14.85
N ILE A 182 9.78 14.14 14.40
CA ILE A 182 10.56 15.14 15.16
C ILE A 182 9.73 16.40 15.43
N ALA A 183 8.95 16.87 14.44
CA ALA A 183 8.07 18.03 14.63
C ALA A 183 7.02 17.75 15.71
N ALA A 184 6.39 16.58 15.71
CA ALA A 184 5.43 16.18 16.76
C ALA A 184 6.08 16.10 18.15
N LEU A 185 7.31 15.57 18.26
CA LEU A 185 8.07 15.57 19.53
C LEU A 185 8.34 17.00 20.04
N ASN A 186 8.46 17.98 19.15
CA ASN A 186 8.64 19.39 19.48
C ASN A 186 7.30 20.15 19.67
N GLY A 187 6.18 19.43 19.73
CA GLY A 187 4.86 20.00 20.02
C GLY A 187 4.10 20.54 18.82
N ALA A 188 4.53 20.23 17.58
CA ALA A 188 3.75 20.57 16.40
C ALA A 188 2.52 19.65 16.28
N ASP A 189 1.40 20.20 15.83
CA ASP A 189 0.19 19.44 15.52
C ASP A 189 0.33 18.78 14.15
N VAL A 190 0.85 17.55 14.15
CA VAL A 190 1.10 16.74 12.93
C VAL A 190 0.37 15.42 13.06
N ALA A 191 -0.44 15.07 12.06
CA ALA A 191 -1.08 13.77 11.97
C ALA A 191 -0.04 12.68 11.68
N LEU A 192 0.19 11.79 12.65
CA LEU A 192 1.10 10.66 12.53
C LEU A 192 0.30 9.34 12.43
N PRO A 193 0.79 8.35 11.66
CA PRO A 193 0.24 6.99 11.71
C PRO A 193 0.31 6.44 13.14
N SER A 194 -0.85 6.09 13.68
CA SER A 194 -1.01 5.65 15.07
C SER A 194 -0.78 4.14 15.21
N MET A 195 -0.65 3.66 16.47
CA MET A 195 -0.65 2.22 16.77
C MET A 195 -1.98 1.55 16.37
N ASP A 196 -3.10 2.30 16.43
CA ASP A 196 -4.39 1.80 15.96
C ASP A 196 -4.41 1.62 14.44
N ASP A 197 -3.83 2.53 13.68
CA ASP A 197 -3.66 2.35 12.22
C ASP A 197 -2.95 1.03 11.89
N GLY A 198 -1.89 0.71 12.66
CA GLY A 198 -1.18 -0.55 12.52
C GLY A 198 -2.03 -1.76 12.87
N LEU A 199 -2.80 -1.67 13.94
CA LEU A 199 -3.70 -2.74 14.35
C LEU A 199 -4.78 -2.99 13.27
N GLN A 200 -5.38 -1.94 12.72
CA GLN A 200 -6.38 -2.08 11.67
C GLN A 200 -5.77 -2.66 10.39
N ALA A 201 -4.59 -2.20 9.96
CA ALA A 201 -3.90 -2.77 8.80
C ALA A 201 -3.53 -4.26 9.02
N LEU A 202 -3.10 -4.62 10.23
CA LEU A 202 -2.83 -6.02 10.58
C LEU A 202 -4.10 -6.88 10.56
N ARG A 203 -5.23 -6.38 11.08
CA ARG A 203 -6.52 -7.08 10.98
C ARG A 203 -6.93 -7.37 9.53
N LEU A 204 -6.67 -6.44 8.62
CA LEU A 204 -6.93 -6.66 7.20
C LEU A 204 -6.01 -7.72 6.61
N ALA A 205 -4.73 -7.77 7.03
CA ALA A 205 -3.80 -8.82 6.62
C ALA A 205 -4.26 -10.20 7.12
N GLU A 206 -4.71 -10.31 8.38
CA GLU A 206 -5.24 -11.55 8.93
C GLU A 206 -6.54 -11.97 8.23
N ALA A 207 -7.44 -11.00 7.94
CA ALA A 207 -8.65 -11.28 7.18
C ALA A 207 -8.35 -11.77 5.76
N ALA A 208 -7.33 -11.22 5.10
CA ALA A 208 -6.88 -11.68 3.78
C ALA A 208 -6.31 -13.11 3.83
N LEU A 209 -5.48 -13.42 4.83
CA LEU A 209 -4.98 -14.79 5.05
C LEU A 209 -6.12 -15.78 5.27
N LEU A 210 -7.09 -15.43 6.11
CA LEU A 210 -8.26 -16.26 6.38
C LEU A 210 -9.14 -16.41 5.13
N SER A 211 -9.30 -15.34 4.33
CA SER A 211 -10.05 -15.37 3.08
C SER A 211 -9.43 -16.33 2.06
N VAL A 212 -8.10 -16.31 1.90
CA VAL A 212 -7.38 -17.25 1.03
C VAL A 212 -7.54 -18.68 1.53
N ALA A 213 -7.36 -18.92 2.83
CA ALA A 213 -7.42 -20.25 3.42
C ALA A 213 -8.84 -20.87 3.32
N GLN A 214 -9.89 -20.06 3.42
CA GLN A 214 -11.27 -20.50 3.41
C GLN A 214 -12.01 -20.26 2.08
N CYS A 215 -11.37 -19.66 1.10
CA CYS A 215 -11.95 -19.35 -0.21
C CYS A 215 -13.30 -18.57 -0.10
N ARG A 216 -13.37 -17.60 0.81
CA ARG A 216 -14.58 -16.79 1.05
C ARG A 216 -14.26 -15.33 1.41
N THR A 217 -15.27 -14.50 1.34
CA THR A 217 -15.22 -13.17 1.97
C THR A 217 -15.20 -13.31 3.50
N VAL A 218 -14.35 -12.52 4.15
CA VAL A 218 -14.20 -12.46 5.61
C VAL A 218 -14.66 -11.10 6.11
N ALA A 219 -15.49 -11.07 7.14
CA ALA A 219 -15.80 -9.85 7.87
C ALA A 219 -14.63 -9.50 8.81
N VAL A 220 -14.19 -8.25 8.81
CA VAL A 220 -13.04 -7.83 9.66
C VAL A 220 -13.35 -8.03 11.15
N SER A 221 -14.62 -7.99 11.53
CA SER A 221 -15.08 -8.30 12.90
C SER A 221 -14.84 -9.75 13.34
N GLU A 222 -14.55 -10.67 12.42
CA GLU A 222 -14.14 -12.04 12.75
C GLU A 222 -12.70 -12.13 13.26
N ILE A 223 -11.90 -11.07 13.05
CA ILE A 223 -10.49 -11.01 13.46
C ILE A 223 -10.41 -10.35 14.84
N SER A 224 -9.89 -11.10 15.80
CA SER A 224 -9.75 -10.67 17.21
C SER A 224 -8.55 -9.73 17.43
#